data_50fcf81552a1e849d596005f48acbce6
#
_entry.id   50fcf81552a1e849d596005f48acbce6
#
_cell.length_a   1.000
_cell.length_b   1.000
_cell.length_c   1.000
_cell.angle_alpha   90.00
_cell.angle_beta   90.00
_cell.angle_gamma   90.00
#
_symmetry.space_group_name_H-M   'P 1'
#
loop_
_entity.id
_entity.type
_entity.pdbx_description
1 polymer ?
#
loop_
_entity_poly.entity_id
_entity_poly.type
_entity_poly.pdbx_seq_one_letter_code
_entity_poly.pdbx_strand_id
1 'polypeptide(L)'
;LKLSSEKFYDIYKKYEMTDSYVNNQILLTKEERSAKIASFLQGFNDYVVSSIKRLDNYQEEIIGSKIRIQDDDGEGVSIEINRGIISGGTMDTTHTITKPLLDAILVGKIIWENAEIGLQMSISKPKEYHNGHIMRWLAKYGYIWFKNERGKAL
;
A
#
# COMPACT_ATOMS: atom_id res chain seq x y z
N LEU A 1 -24.01 -19.57 14.50
CA LEU A 1 -23.59 -20.42 13.38
C LEU A 1 -22.08 -20.61 13.45
N LYS A 2 -21.68 -21.74 14.04
CA LYS A 2 -20.27 -22.14 13.99
C LYS A 2 -20.01 -22.81 12.65
N LEU A 3 -19.14 -22.24 11.84
CA LEU A 3 -18.58 -22.90 10.67
C LEU A 3 -17.82 -24.14 11.15
N SER A 4 -18.04 -25.28 10.50
CA SER A 4 -17.21 -26.46 10.79
C SER A 4 -15.75 -26.15 10.50
N SER A 5 -14.84 -26.78 11.25
CA SER A 5 -13.38 -26.60 11.03
C SER A 5 -12.95 -26.97 9.60
N GLU A 6 -13.66 -27.90 8.95
CA GLU A 6 -13.42 -28.28 7.56
C GLU A 6 -13.77 -27.13 6.59
N LYS A 7 -14.93 -26.48 6.77
CA LYS A 7 -15.34 -25.34 5.94
C LYS A 7 -14.41 -24.14 6.13
N PHE A 8 -13.96 -23.90 7.35
CA PHE A 8 -13.00 -22.84 7.63
C PHE A 8 -11.66 -23.11 6.93
N TYR A 9 -11.20 -24.36 6.98
CA TYR A 9 -9.95 -24.77 6.32
C TYR A 9 -10.04 -24.68 4.80
N ASP A 10 -11.17 -25.06 4.20
CA ASP A 10 -11.41 -24.95 2.76
C ASP A 10 -11.42 -23.48 2.30
N ILE A 11 -12.04 -22.60 3.06
CA ILE A 11 -12.01 -21.14 2.79
C ILE A 11 -10.58 -20.62 2.88
N TYR A 12 -9.85 -20.97 3.93
CA TYR A 12 -8.48 -20.56 4.14
C TYR A 12 -7.56 -21.03 2.99
N LYS A 13 -7.66 -22.29 2.58
CA LYS A 13 -6.91 -22.82 1.44
C LYS A 13 -7.21 -22.12 0.13
N LYS A 14 -8.47 -21.79 -0.10
CA LYS A 14 -8.89 -21.06 -1.30
C LYS A 14 -8.25 -19.68 -1.38
N TYR A 15 -8.18 -18.96 -0.26
CA TYR A 15 -7.49 -17.67 -0.17
C TYR A 15 -5.98 -17.82 -0.35
N GLU A 16 -5.37 -18.78 0.32
CA GLU A 16 -3.95 -19.05 0.22
C GLU A 16 -3.52 -19.39 -1.21
N MET A 17 -4.28 -20.20 -1.92
CA MET A 17 -4.02 -20.53 -3.33
C MET A 17 -4.16 -19.31 -4.24
N THR A 18 -5.13 -18.44 -3.99
CA THR A 18 -5.34 -17.21 -4.76
C THR A 18 -4.19 -16.22 -4.54
N ASP A 19 -3.77 -16.02 -3.29
CA ASP A 19 -2.65 -15.16 -2.93
C ASP A 19 -1.33 -15.70 -3.51
N SER A 20 -1.12 -17.00 -3.43
CA SER A 20 0.07 -17.67 -3.98
C SER A 20 0.16 -17.50 -5.50
N TYR A 21 -0.96 -17.60 -6.21
CA TYR A 21 -1.02 -17.38 -7.66
C TYR A 21 -0.65 -15.93 -8.02
N VAL A 22 -1.22 -14.96 -7.32
CA VAL A 22 -0.95 -13.54 -7.56
C VAL A 22 0.50 -13.21 -7.23
N ASN A 23 1.04 -13.75 -6.14
CA ASN A 23 2.41 -13.48 -5.67
C ASN A 23 3.50 -14.02 -6.60
N ASN A 24 3.18 -14.93 -7.53
CA ASN A 24 4.15 -15.52 -8.44
C ASN A 24 4.22 -14.83 -9.80
N GLN A 25 3.35 -13.84 -10.07
CA GLN A 25 3.32 -13.15 -11.35
C GLN A 25 3.88 -11.72 -11.26
N ILE A 26 4.99 -11.48 -11.96
CA ILE A 26 5.46 -10.12 -12.22
C ILE A 26 4.67 -9.58 -13.42
N LEU A 27 3.92 -8.50 -13.22
CA LEU A 27 2.99 -7.95 -14.21
C LEU A 27 3.52 -6.67 -14.88
N LEU A 28 4.47 -6.00 -14.25
CA LEU A 28 4.98 -4.70 -14.67
C LEU A 28 6.48 -4.75 -14.91
N THR A 29 6.96 -3.97 -15.87
CA THR A 29 8.39 -3.69 -16.01
C THR A 29 8.84 -2.81 -14.84
N LYS A 30 10.15 -2.68 -14.64
CA LYS A 30 10.74 -1.81 -13.62
C LYS A 30 10.26 -0.36 -13.80
N GLU A 31 10.25 0.13 -15.03
CA GLU A 31 9.83 1.50 -15.36
C GLU A 31 8.33 1.71 -15.11
N GLU A 32 7.51 0.76 -15.53
CA GLU A 32 6.07 0.79 -15.28
C GLU A 32 5.75 0.76 -13.78
N ARG A 33 6.47 -0.09 -13.03
CA ARG A 33 6.30 -0.19 -11.58
C ARG A 33 6.65 1.12 -10.88
N SER A 34 7.79 1.71 -11.21
CA SER A 34 8.21 2.99 -10.63
C SER A 34 7.20 4.10 -10.94
N ALA A 35 6.72 4.17 -12.16
CA ALA A 35 5.70 5.15 -12.55
C ALA A 35 4.39 4.96 -11.80
N LYS A 36 3.95 3.72 -11.60
CA LYS A 36 2.72 3.42 -10.85
C LYS A 36 2.88 3.66 -9.36
N ILE A 37 4.03 3.38 -8.77
CA ILE A 37 4.31 3.74 -7.37
C ILE A 37 4.24 5.26 -7.20
N ALA A 38 4.85 6.01 -8.12
CA ALA A 38 4.79 7.48 -8.08
C ALA A 38 3.36 8.00 -8.17
N SER A 39 2.55 7.45 -9.08
CA SER A 39 1.13 7.80 -9.21
C SER A 39 0.33 7.45 -7.95
N PHE A 40 0.58 6.28 -7.38
CA PHE A 40 -0.06 5.85 -6.13
C PHE A 40 0.25 6.82 -5.00
N LEU A 41 1.52 7.13 -4.80
CA LEU A 41 1.95 8.02 -3.72
C LEU A 41 1.50 9.47 -3.93
N GLN A 42 1.51 9.95 -5.17
CA GLN A 42 1.01 11.29 -5.46
C GLN A 42 -0.50 11.39 -5.18
N GLY A 43 -1.27 10.41 -5.60
CA GLY A 43 -2.70 10.32 -5.30
C GLY A 43 -2.97 10.17 -3.81
N PHE A 44 -2.15 9.41 -3.11
CA PHE A 44 -2.20 9.28 -1.65
C PHE A 44 -1.98 10.64 -0.97
N ASN A 45 -0.95 11.37 -1.39
CA ASN A 45 -0.68 12.72 -0.88
C ASN A 45 -1.89 13.64 -1.07
N ASP A 46 -2.43 13.69 -2.28
CA ASP A 46 -3.57 14.54 -2.61
C ASP A 46 -4.82 14.17 -1.81
N TYR A 47 -5.07 12.88 -1.63
CA TYR A 47 -6.18 12.37 -0.83
C TYR A 47 -6.06 12.78 0.63
N VAL A 48 -4.89 12.60 1.23
CA VAL A 48 -4.63 12.95 2.64
C VAL A 48 -4.78 14.45 2.85
N VAL A 49 -4.15 15.27 2.02
CA VAL A 49 -4.17 16.72 2.14
C VAL A 49 -5.60 17.27 1.98
N SER A 50 -6.34 16.77 1.01
CA SER A 50 -7.74 17.16 0.80
C SER A 50 -8.64 16.74 1.97
N SER A 51 -8.40 15.57 2.54
CA SER A 51 -9.18 15.06 3.67
C SER A 51 -8.90 15.84 4.95
N ILE A 52 -7.66 16.22 5.20
CA ILE A 52 -7.26 17.04 6.37
C ILE A 52 -7.96 18.40 6.34
N LYS A 53 -8.12 19.01 5.18
CA LYS A 53 -8.82 20.28 5.02
C LYS A 53 -10.31 20.21 5.38
N ARG A 54 -10.89 19.00 5.36
CA ARG A 54 -12.31 18.76 5.69
C ARG A 54 -12.55 18.37 7.13
N LEU A 55 -11.52 17.90 7.83
CA LEU A 55 -11.61 17.33 9.17
C LEU A 55 -10.89 18.27 10.15
N ASP A 56 -11.41 18.34 11.35
CA ASP A 56 -10.77 19.09 12.42
C ASP A 56 -9.36 18.58 12.73
N ASN A 57 -8.54 19.42 13.30
CA ASN A 57 -7.12 19.41 13.66
C ASN A 57 -6.44 18.07 14.01
N TYR A 58 -7.17 16.97 14.06
CA TYR A 58 -6.68 15.67 14.55
C TYR A 58 -5.64 14.99 13.66
N GLN A 59 -5.41 15.52 12.45
CA GLN A 59 -4.65 14.79 11.44
C GLN A 59 -3.52 15.62 10.83
N GLU A 60 -3.25 16.77 11.39
CA GLU A 60 -2.08 17.57 11.01
C GLU A 60 -0.76 16.87 11.29
N GLU A 61 -0.78 15.87 12.20
CA GLU A 61 0.41 15.08 12.55
C GLU A 61 1.00 14.27 11.40
N ILE A 62 0.21 13.98 10.37
CA ILE A 62 0.70 13.27 9.18
C ILE A 62 1.42 14.19 8.20
N ILE A 63 1.17 15.50 8.26
CA ILE A 63 1.84 16.47 7.39
C ILE A 63 3.34 16.47 7.67
N GLY A 64 4.14 16.40 6.62
CA GLY A 64 5.59 16.31 6.73
C GLY A 64 6.12 14.90 6.91
N SER A 65 5.25 13.90 7.09
CA SER A 65 5.68 12.50 7.16
C SER A 65 6.28 12.05 5.84
N LYS A 66 7.40 11.34 5.92
CA LYS A 66 8.14 10.80 4.77
C LYS A 66 7.88 9.31 4.64
N ILE A 67 7.36 8.92 3.50
CA ILE A 67 6.92 7.55 3.24
C ILE A 67 7.58 7.05 1.96
N ARG A 68 8.11 5.83 2.01
CA ARG A 68 8.66 5.16 0.84
C ARG A 68 7.92 3.85 0.59
N ILE A 69 7.61 3.60 -0.66
CA ILE A 69 7.16 2.29 -1.16
C ILE A 69 8.22 1.78 -2.12
N GLN A 70 8.69 0.57 -1.90
CA GLN A 70 9.72 -0.06 -2.71
C GLN A 70 9.47 -1.54 -2.90
N ASP A 71 10.07 -2.10 -3.96
CA ASP A 71 10.09 -3.54 -4.16
C ASP A 71 11.21 -4.21 -3.32
N ASP A 72 11.35 -5.51 -3.46
CA ASP A 72 12.33 -6.30 -2.72
C ASP A 72 13.78 -6.10 -3.19
N ASP A 73 14.02 -5.39 -4.29
CA ASP A 73 15.34 -4.91 -4.70
C ASP A 73 15.67 -3.52 -4.15
N GLY A 74 14.75 -2.89 -3.44
CA GLY A 74 14.90 -1.55 -2.90
C GLY A 74 14.60 -0.42 -3.89
N GLU A 75 14.10 -0.76 -5.07
CA GLU A 75 13.66 0.22 -6.06
C GLU A 75 12.27 0.74 -5.73
N GLY A 76 12.13 2.05 -5.61
CA GLY A 76 10.86 2.63 -5.22
C GLY A 76 10.84 4.14 -5.29
N VAL A 77 9.80 4.70 -4.69
CA VAL A 77 9.54 6.14 -4.69
C VAL A 77 9.22 6.60 -3.27
N SER A 78 9.62 7.80 -2.93
CA SER A 78 9.38 8.41 -1.63
C SER A 78 8.59 9.70 -1.79
N ILE A 79 7.73 9.96 -0.81
CA ILE A 79 7.00 11.24 -0.72
C ILE A 79 7.16 11.85 0.67
N GLU A 80 6.97 13.14 0.73
CA GLU A 80 6.68 13.87 1.97
C GLU A 80 5.26 14.42 1.87
N ILE A 81 4.43 14.11 2.85
CA ILE A 81 3.03 14.54 2.86
C ILE A 81 2.94 16.06 2.85
N ASN A 82 2.15 16.60 1.95
CA ASN A 82 1.97 18.02 1.63
C ASN A 82 3.11 18.65 0.81
N ARG A 83 4.12 17.87 0.43
CA ARG A 83 5.21 18.34 -0.42
C ARG A 83 5.27 17.60 -1.76
N GLY A 84 4.93 16.33 -1.76
CA GLY A 84 4.96 15.48 -2.95
C GLY A 84 6.21 14.61 -3.00
N ILE A 85 6.57 14.15 -4.19
CA ILE A 85 7.70 13.23 -4.40
C ILE A 85 9.03 13.89 -3.99
N ILE A 86 9.83 13.16 -3.24
CA ILE A 86 11.16 13.56 -2.77
C ILE A 86 12.21 12.56 -3.24
N SER A 87 13.47 13.01 -3.33
CA SER A 87 14.57 12.20 -3.86
C SER A 87 15.40 11.46 -2.80
N GLY A 88 15.13 11.65 -1.52
CA GLY A 88 15.90 11.00 -0.48
C GLY A 88 15.59 11.55 0.92
N GLY A 89 16.39 11.16 1.89
CA GLY A 89 16.23 11.53 3.29
C GLY A 89 15.86 10.35 4.17
N THR A 90 15.73 10.59 5.46
CA THR A 90 15.29 9.57 6.42
C THR A 90 13.79 9.41 6.34
N MET A 91 13.32 8.20 6.09
CA MET A 91 11.89 7.89 6.01
C MET A 91 11.29 7.64 7.38
N ASP A 92 10.06 8.10 7.59
CA ASP A 92 9.26 7.72 8.76
C ASP A 92 8.77 6.28 8.64
N THR A 93 8.35 5.89 7.44
CA THR A 93 8.04 4.49 7.13
C THR A 93 8.56 4.10 5.74
N THR A 94 9.08 2.87 5.64
CA THR A 94 9.43 2.25 4.36
C THR A 94 8.68 0.93 4.23
N HIS A 95 7.90 0.81 3.19
CA HIS A 95 7.10 -0.39 2.90
C HIS A 95 7.80 -1.15 1.78
N THR A 96 8.28 -2.35 2.10
CA THR A 96 8.96 -3.22 1.13
C THR A 96 8.04 -4.38 0.78
N ILE A 97 7.76 -4.54 -0.51
CA ILE A 97 6.79 -5.50 -1.03
C ILE A 97 7.44 -6.24 -2.18
N THR A 98 7.25 -7.57 -2.25
CA THR A 98 7.76 -8.34 -3.39
C THR A 98 7.16 -7.85 -4.70
N LYS A 99 7.91 -7.94 -5.78
CA LYS A 99 7.46 -7.44 -7.09
C LYS A 99 6.09 -7.98 -7.52
N PRO A 100 5.83 -9.30 -7.47
CA PRO A 100 4.52 -9.81 -7.87
C PRO A 100 3.36 -9.25 -7.06
N LEU A 101 3.53 -9.13 -5.75
CA LEU A 101 2.51 -8.60 -4.87
C LEU A 101 2.31 -7.09 -5.07
N LEU A 102 3.40 -6.35 -5.18
CA LEU A 102 3.35 -4.91 -5.45
C LEU A 102 2.67 -4.63 -6.79
N ASP A 103 3.04 -5.37 -7.83
CA ASP A 103 2.42 -5.25 -9.16
C ASP A 103 0.91 -5.52 -9.09
N ALA A 104 0.50 -6.55 -8.35
CA ALA A 104 -0.91 -6.89 -8.18
C ALA A 104 -1.70 -5.76 -7.48
N ILE A 105 -1.08 -5.11 -6.49
CA ILE A 105 -1.68 -3.93 -5.83
C ILE A 105 -1.80 -2.78 -6.85
N LEU A 106 -0.72 -2.50 -7.57
CA LEU A 106 -0.63 -1.35 -8.47
C LEU A 106 -1.57 -1.45 -9.68
N VAL A 107 -1.86 -2.66 -10.14
CA VAL A 107 -2.80 -2.86 -11.26
C VAL A 107 -4.25 -3.12 -10.80
N GLY A 108 -4.52 -3.08 -9.52
CA GLY A 108 -5.88 -3.23 -8.98
C GLY A 108 -6.38 -4.67 -8.89
N LYS A 109 -5.49 -5.63 -8.73
CA LYS A 109 -5.87 -7.04 -8.49
C LYS A 109 -6.07 -7.38 -7.03
N ILE A 110 -5.32 -6.75 -6.14
CA ILE A 110 -5.46 -6.89 -4.69
C ILE A 110 -5.50 -5.53 -4.02
N ILE A 111 -6.16 -5.49 -2.87
CA ILE A 111 -6.26 -4.29 -2.02
C ILE A 111 -5.00 -4.21 -1.14
N TRP A 112 -4.46 -3.02 -0.98
CA TRP A 112 -3.29 -2.75 -0.12
C TRP A 112 -3.41 -3.40 1.27
N GLU A 113 -4.56 -3.24 1.91
CA GLU A 113 -4.81 -3.75 3.27
C GLU A 113 -4.66 -5.27 3.36
N ASN A 114 -5.05 -6.01 2.33
CA ASN A 114 -4.90 -7.46 2.31
C ASN A 114 -3.43 -7.91 2.34
N ALA A 115 -2.55 -7.19 1.66
CA ALA A 115 -1.13 -7.45 1.70
C ALA A 115 -0.52 -7.15 3.09
N GLU A 116 -1.00 -6.10 3.73
CA GLU A 116 -0.57 -5.69 5.07
C GLU A 116 -1.01 -6.69 6.13
N ILE A 117 -2.30 -7.05 6.15
CA ILE A 117 -2.87 -8.02 7.10
C ILE A 117 -2.26 -9.41 6.90
N GLY A 118 -1.99 -9.79 5.66
CA GLY A 118 -1.38 -11.08 5.32
C GLY A 118 0.11 -11.19 5.66
N LEU A 119 0.71 -10.18 6.30
CA LEU A 119 2.14 -10.12 6.64
C LEU A 119 3.08 -10.30 5.43
N GLN A 120 2.61 -9.92 4.26
CA GLN A 120 3.36 -10.03 3.01
C GLN A 120 4.12 -8.75 2.67
N MET A 121 4.06 -7.80 3.56
CA MET A 121 4.70 -6.49 3.46
C MET A 121 5.61 -6.29 4.65
N SER A 122 6.86 -5.93 4.41
CA SER A 122 7.80 -5.55 5.46
C SER A 122 7.75 -4.03 5.66
N ILE A 123 7.51 -3.60 6.88
CA ILE A 123 7.45 -2.18 7.22
C ILE A 123 8.60 -1.84 8.15
N SER A 124 9.48 -0.95 7.69
CA SER A 124 10.58 -0.42 8.49
C SER A 124 10.23 0.98 8.97
N LYS A 125 10.46 1.24 10.25
CA LYS A 125 10.23 2.54 10.88
C LYS A 125 11.22 2.77 12.01
N PRO A 126 11.56 4.04 12.34
CA PRO A 126 12.35 4.33 13.54
C PRO A 126 11.67 3.80 14.81
N LYS A 127 12.47 3.38 15.79
CA LYS A 127 11.96 2.79 17.06
C LYS A 127 10.97 3.69 17.80
N GLU A 128 11.11 4.99 17.67
CA GLU A 128 10.29 5.99 18.37
C GLU A 128 9.07 6.44 17.58
N TYR A 129 8.88 5.89 16.37
CA TYR A 129 7.78 6.29 15.51
C TYR A 129 6.54 5.46 15.80
N HIS A 130 5.50 6.11 16.30
CA HIS A 130 4.23 5.47 16.66
C HIS A 130 3.03 5.99 15.86
N ASN A 131 3.24 6.51 14.68
CA ASN A 131 2.13 7.07 13.90
C ASN A 131 1.33 5.99 13.16
N GLY A 132 0.35 5.41 13.85
CA GLY A 132 -0.61 4.49 13.26
C GLY A 132 -1.52 5.14 12.20
N HIS A 133 -1.51 6.46 12.09
CA HIS A 133 -2.34 7.18 11.12
C HIS A 133 -1.91 6.91 9.68
N ILE A 134 -0.60 6.79 9.41
CA ILE A 134 -0.11 6.44 8.07
C ILE A 134 -0.72 5.13 7.59
N MET A 135 -0.75 4.11 8.44
CA MET A 135 -1.27 2.79 8.09
C MET A 135 -2.77 2.85 7.76
N ARG A 136 -3.53 3.59 8.56
CA ARG A 136 -4.96 3.78 8.31
C ARG A 136 -5.25 4.55 7.03
N TRP A 137 -4.48 5.59 6.76
CA TRP A 137 -4.62 6.38 5.55
C TRP A 137 -4.25 5.58 4.30
N LEU A 138 -3.18 4.79 4.37
CA LEU A 138 -2.78 3.90 3.28
C LEU A 138 -3.84 2.84 3.01
N ALA A 139 -4.45 2.26 4.05
CA ALA A 139 -5.52 1.28 3.90
C ALA A 139 -6.74 1.91 3.19
N LYS A 140 -7.14 3.10 3.61
CA LYS A 140 -8.27 3.82 3.00
C LYS A 140 -7.99 4.19 1.54
N TYR A 141 -6.84 4.77 1.29
CA TYR A 141 -6.47 5.16 -0.06
C TYR A 141 -6.22 3.95 -0.96
N GLY A 142 -5.62 2.91 -0.42
CA GLY A 142 -5.39 1.67 -1.15
C GLY A 142 -6.67 1.04 -1.68
N TYR A 143 -7.77 1.16 -0.94
CA TYR A 143 -9.09 0.73 -1.41
C TYR A 143 -9.60 1.60 -2.56
N ILE A 144 -9.43 2.91 -2.47
CA ILE A 144 -9.79 3.86 -3.54
C ILE A 144 -9.00 3.57 -4.80
N TRP A 145 -7.69 3.37 -4.66
CA TRP A 145 -6.81 3.00 -5.76
C TRP A 145 -7.26 1.70 -6.44
N PHE A 146 -7.53 0.68 -5.63
CA PHE A 146 -8.02 -0.60 -6.13
C PHE A 146 -9.29 -0.44 -6.97
N LYS A 147 -10.27 0.30 -6.49
CA LYS A 147 -11.52 0.53 -7.22
C LYS A 147 -11.30 1.26 -8.53
N ASN A 148 -10.44 2.27 -8.53
CA ASN A 148 -10.13 3.05 -9.72
C ASN A 148 -9.38 2.24 -10.76
N GLU A 149 -8.35 1.49 -10.36
CA GLU A 149 -7.57 0.66 -11.28
C GLU A 149 -8.41 -0.49 -11.82
N ARG A 150 -9.23 -1.12 -11.00
CA ARG A 150 -10.14 -2.19 -11.42
C ARG A 150 -11.16 -1.68 -12.43
N GLY A 151 -11.66 -0.46 -12.26
CA GLY A 151 -12.59 0.18 -13.22
C GLY A 151 -11.97 0.40 -14.60
N LYS A 152 -10.67 0.67 -14.67
CA LYS A 152 -9.96 0.85 -15.94
C LYS A 152 -9.79 -0.46 -16.72
N ALA A 153 -9.80 -1.60 -16.05
CA ALA A 153 -9.65 -2.92 -16.67
C ALA A 153 -10.94 -3.43 -17.34
N LEU A 154 -12.03 -2.72 -17.13
CA LEU A 154 -13.33 -2.99 -17.77
C LEU A 154 -13.48 -2.05 -19.00
#